data_e81bfa9d3109bce7a0009ccf3b452f51
#
_entry.id   e81bfa9d3109bce7a0009ccf3b452f51
#
_cell.length_a   1.000
_cell.length_b   1.000
_cell.length_c   1.000
_cell.angle_alpha   90.00
_cell.angle_beta   90.00
_cell.angle_gamma   90.00
#
_symmetry.space_group_name_H-M   'P 1'
#
loop_
_entity.id
_entity.type
_entity.pdbx_description
1 polymer ?
#
loop_
_entity_poly.entity_id
_entity_poly.type
_entity_poly.pdbx_seq_one_letter_code
_entity_poly.pdbx_strand_id
1 'polypeptide(L)'
;MKPVADQPLPALAGASRPQPRELRTVRQTTCCVVGAGPAGAMLALLLARQRVPVLLLEAHGDFDRDFRGDSLHPAIMQVLDELGLADQLLELPHRKLRRATLPASPPVTIDLSRLPGRFPFITLMPQAQFLDFLTAQAARYPSFELVMRANVRELIEQDTIVRGVRYHAPDGWHEVRAALTVGTDGRFSQIRRLSGLKPVISAATIDVLWLRLSRLSGDPEGATGGIGRGHMLLLVDRGDTWQLGMVIPKGSWPQLRGAGLDALRRTIAELVPWLTGRTGQLADWSQVSLLSVTADRLPRWHRPGLLLLGDAAHVMSPVAGNGINYAIADAVAAANLLARPLAAGTLTERDLAAVQRRRQWPARITQKATGVLQDRLLARALRSATGPPKLVRWLLRTPLARDLAPRLAAFGARPEHVRPAP
;
A
#
# COMPACT_ATOMS: atom_id res chain seq x y z
N MET A 1 25.86 -54.37 -2.89
CA MET A 1 24.86 -53.33 -3.11
C MET A 1 23.64 -53.97 -3.75
N LYS A 2 22.55 -54.11 -2.98
CA LYS A 2 21.25 -54.61 -3.46
C LYS A 2 20.38 -53.40 -3.81
N PRO A 3 19.55 -53.41 -4.86
CA PRO A 3 18.68 -52.31 -5.25
C PRO A 3 17.51 -52.20 -4.23
N VAL A 4 17.21 -50.96 -3.82
CA VAL A 4 16.07 -50.63 -2.99
C VAL A 4 14.82 -50.69 -3.86
N ALA A 5 13.87 -51.51 -3.43
CA ALA A 5 12.60 -51.68 -4.11
C ALA A 5 11.74 -50.42 -4.02
N ASP A 6 11.16 -50.05 -5.15
CA ASP A 6 10.14 -49.03 -5.33
C ASP A 6 8.90 -49.36 -4.48
N GLN A 7 8.62 -48.55 -3.47
CA GLN A 7 7.35 -48.61 -2.77
C GLN A 7 6.35 -47.64 -3.45
N PRO A 8 5.15 -48.08 -3.83
CA PRO A 8 4.16 -47.22 -4.38
C PRO A 8 3.65 -46.22 -3.34
N LEU A 9 3.60 -44.93 -3.72
CA LEU A 9 3.00 -43.86 -2.94
C LEU A 9 1.54 -44.22 -2.62
N PRO A 10 1.04 -43.96 -1.39
CA PRO A 10 -0.34 -44.24 -1.04
C PRO A 10 -1.27 -43.34 -1.87
N ALA A 11 -2.29 -43.98 -2.46
CA ALA A 11 -3.34 -43.31 -3.19
C ALA A 11 -3.99 -42.21 -2.31
N LEU A 12 -3.99 -40.97 -2.81
CA LEU A 12 -4.73 -39.86 -2.21
C LEU A 12 -6.21 -40.27 -2.14
N ALA A 13 -6.67 -40.60 -0.93
CA ALA A 13 -8.05 -40.88 -0.65
C ALA A 13 -8.93 -39.73 -1.15
N GLY A 14 -10.04 -40.09 -1.80
CA GLY A 14 -10.94 -39.23 -2.55
C GLY A 14 -11.28 -37.91 -1.83
N ALA A 15 -11.17 -36.84 -2.57
CA ALA A 15 -11.68 -35.52 -2.17
C ALA A 15 -13.18 -35.67 -1.91
N SER A 16 -13.56 -35.73 -0.64
CA SER A 16 -14.95 -35.70 -0.19
C SER A 16 -15.59 -34.44 -0.79
N ARG A 17 -16.71 -34.59 -1.49
CA ARG A 17 -17.56 -33.46 -1.91
C ARG A 17 -17.79 -32.60 -0.69
N PRO A 18 -17.54 -31.28 -0.76
CA PRO A 18 -17.75 -30.39 0.37
C PRO A 18 -19.21 -30.53 0.81
N GLN A 19 -19.43 -30.88 2.06
CA GLN A 19 -20.76 -30.90 2.66
C GLN A 19 -21.40 -29.51 2.50
N PRO A 20 -22.72 -29.41 2.24
CA PRO A 20 -23.40 -28.14 2.18
C PRO A 20 -23.18 -27.40 3.49
N ARG A 21 -22.40 -26.29 3.43
CA ARG A 21 -22.13 -25.44 4.59
C ARG A 21 -23.41 -24.69 4.92
N GLU A 22 -23.84 -24.76 6.17
CA GLU A 22 -24.96 -23.97 6.65
C GLU A 22 -24.59 -22.48 6.60
N LEU A 23 -25.30 -21.72 5.76
CA LEU A 23 -25.10 -20.29 5.63
C LEU A 23 -25.96 -19.56 6.65
N ARG A 24 -25.34 -18.68 7.43
CA ARG A 24 -26.04 -17.81 8.39
C ARG A 24 -26.85 -16.72 7.69
N THR A 25 -26.24 -16.09 6.67
CA THR A 25 -26.93 -15.07 5.88
C THR A 25 -26.53 -15.15 4.41
N VAL A 26 -27.47 -14.75 3.55
CA VAL A 26 -27.24 -14.48 2.13
C VAL A 26 -27.63 -13.02 1.87
N ARG A 27 -26.67 -12.19 1.44
CA ARG A 27 -26.87 -10.78 1.15
C ARG A 27 -26.75 -10.52 -0.34
N GLN A 28 -27.37 -9.45 -0.81
CA GLN A 28 -27.25 -8.96 -2.18
C GLN A 28 -26.82 -7.50 -2.18
N THR A 29 -25.91 -7.15 -3.06
CA THR A 29 -25.46 -5.77 -3.28
C THR A 29 -25.08 -5.55 -4.74
N THR A 30 -24.92 -4.31 -5.17
CA THR A 30 -24.43 -4.03 -6.52
C THR A 30 -22.92 -4.24 -6.61
N CYS A 31 -22.17 -3.80 -5.60
CA CYS A 31 -20.70 -3.95 -5.56
C CYS A 31 -20.27 -4.51 -4.21
N CYS A 32 -19.54 -5.63 -4.21
CA CYS A 32 -18.88 -6.18 -3.04
C CYS A 32 -17.38 -5.84 -3.10
N VAL A 33 -16.89 -5.03 -2.16
CA VAL A 33 -15.48 -4.66 -2.04
C VAL A 33 -14.85 -5.49 -0.93
N VAL A 34 -13.76 -6.20 -1.23
CA VAL A 34 -13.06 -7.09 -0.28
C VAL A 34 -11.72 -6.49 0.11
N GLY A 35 -11.59 -6.12 1.40
CA GLY A 35 -10.45 -5.44 2.00
C GLY A 35 -10.67 -3.94 2.17
N ALA A 36 -10.81 -3.49 3.40
CA ALA A 36 -11.04 -2.09 3.75
C ALA A 36 -9.74 -1.28 3.92
N GLY A 37 -8.68 -1.63 3.16
CA GLY A 37 -7.50 -0.80 3.01
C GLY A 37 -7.80 0.50 2.23
N PRO A 38 -6.78 1.34 1.95
CA PRO A 38 -6.99 2.65 1.31
C PRO A 38 -7.76 2.60 0.00
N ALA A 39 -7.51 1.59 -0.86
CA ALA A 39 -8.26 1.43 -2.11
C ALA A 39 -9.73 1.08 -1.85
N GLY A 40 -9.99 0.13 -0.95
CA GLY A 40 -11.35 -0.35 -0.70
C GLY A 40 -12.21 0.68 0.01
N ALA A 41 -11.69 1.31 1.06
CA ALA A 41 -12.40 2.35 1.80
C ALA A 41 -12.73 3.57 0.91
N MET A 42 -11.76 4.03 0.09
CA MET A 42 -12.00 5.12 -0.86
C MET A 42 -12.99 4.74 -1.95
N LEU A 43 -12.86 3.54 -2.54
CA LEU A 43 -13.79 3.08 -3.57
C LEU A 43 -15.22 2.99 -3.02
N ALA A 44 -15.37 2.41 -1.84
CA ALA A 44 -16.68 2.26 -1.19
C ALA A 44 -17.32 3.63 -0.89
N LEU A 45 -16.54 4.59 -0.36
CA LEU A 45 -17.01 5.96 -0.15
C LEU A 45 -17.49 6.61 -1.46
N LEU A 46 -16.69 6.50 -2.53
CA LEU A 46 -17.01 7.12 -3.82
C LEU A 46 -18.22 6.49 -4.50
N LEU A 47 -18.39 5.17 -4.40
CA LEU A 47 -19.59 4.47 -4.92
C LEU A 47 -20.83 4.81 -4.10
N ALA A 48 -20.73 4.78 -2.77
CA ALA A 48 -21.83 5.13 -1.87
C ALA A 48 -22.33 6.56 -2.11
N ARG A 49 -21.42 7.52 -2.29
CA ARG A 49 -21.73 8.91 -2.64
C ARG A 49 -22.52 9.02 -3.94
N GLN A 50 -22.29 8.11 -4.88
CA GLN A 50 -23.02 8.03 -6.16
C GLN A 50 -24.27 7.10 -6.06
N ARG A 51 -24.72 6.77 -4.83
CA ARG A 51 -25.89 5.93 -4.54
C ARG A 51 -25.82 4.51 -5.11
N VAL A 52 -24.60 4.02 -5.38
CA VAL A 52 -24.40 2.61 -5.75
C VAL A 52 -24.35 1.77 -4.47
N PRO A 53 -25.23 0.77 -4.28
CA PRO A 53 -25.17 -0.13 -3.15
C PRO A 53 -23.82 -0.84 -3.07
N VAL A 54 -23.09 -0.64 -1.97
CA VAL A 54 -21.77 -1.20 -1.76
C VAL A 54 -21.64 -1.84 -0.39
N LEU A 55 -21.15 -3.07 -0.37
CA LEU A 55 -20.79 -3.80 0.83
C LEU A 55 -19.28 -3.92 0.89
N LEU A 56 -18.65 -3.36 1.93
CA LEU A 56 -17.22 -3.42 2.20
C LEU A 56 -16.94 -4.49 3.26
N LEU A 57 -16.10 -5.47 2.92
CA LEU A 57 -15.71 -6.57 3.80
C LEU A 57 -14.27 -6.38 4.28
N GLU A 58 -14.05 -6.43 5.60
CA GLU A 58 -12.72 -6.38 6.21
C GLU A 58 -12.49 -7.64 7.06
N ALA A 59 -11.34 -8.29 6.86
CA ALA A 59 -11.01 -9.54 7.55
C ALA A 59 -10.71 -9.36 9.04
N HIS A 60 -10.30 -8.18 9.45
CA HIS A 60 -9.93 -7.87 10.84
C HIS A 60 -11.06 -7.16 11.59
N GLY A 61 -10.91 -7.04 12.91
CA GLY A 61 -11.88 -6.38 13.79
C GLY A 61 -11.67 -4.87 13.94
N ASP A 62 -10.56 -4.34 13.45
CA ASP A 62 -10.15 -2.94 13.50
C ASP A 62 -9.25 -2.61 12.31
N PHE A 63 -8.78 -1.36 12.21
CA PHE A 63 -7.82 -0.92 11.20
C PHE A 63 -6.39 -0.80 11.73
N ASP A 64 -6.15 -1.14 13.00
CA ASP A 64 -4.82 -1.04 13.58
C ASP A 64 -3.89 -2.08 12.94
N ARG A 65 -2.80 -1.61 12.38
CA ARG A 65 -1.78 -2.40 11.68
C ARG A 65 -0.42 -1.79 11.94
N ASP A 66 0.49 -2.60 12.40
CA ASP A 66 1.88 -2.19 12.59
C ASP A 66 2.52 -1.70 11.30
N PHE A 67 3.20 -0.55 11.41
CA PHE A 67 4.14 0.00 10.42
C PHE A 67 3.66 -0.01 8.96
N ARG A 68 2.38 0.29 8.72
CA ARG A 68 1.90 0.49 7.34
C ARG A 68 1.94 1.96 6.96
N GLY A 69 1.86 2.22 5.65
CA GLY A 69 2.03 3.54 5.07
C GLY A 69 1.19 4.61 5.76
N ASP A 70 1.85 5.69 6.17
CA ASP A 70 1.26 6.78 6.95
C ASP A 70 1.35 8.10 6.20
N SER A 71 1.60 8.07 4.90
CA SER A 71 1.86 9.28 4.10
C SER A 71 0.78 9.48 3.04
N LEU A 72 0.02 10.56 3.19
CA LEU A 72 -0.93 11.03 2.21
C LEU A 72 -0.28 12.17 1.41
N HIS A 73 -0.01 11.91 0.15
CA HIS A 73 0.64 12.87 -0.73
C HIS A 73 -0.35 13.96 -1.20
N PRO A 74 0.14 15.09 -1.74
CA PRO A 74 -0.70 16.18 -2.23
C PRO A 74 -1.83 15.73 -3.16
N ALA A 75 -1.60 14.73 -4.02
CA ALA A 75 -2.64 14.17 -4.89
C ALA A 75 -3.84 13.60 -4.14
N ILE A 76 -3.61 12.92 -3.00
CA ILE A 76 -4.72 12.41 -2.15
C ILE A 76 -5.44 13.56 -1.48
N MET A 77 -4.68 14.53 -0.94
CA MET A 77 -5.28 15.70 -0.31
C MET A 77 -6.15 16.48 -1.29
N GLN A 78 -5.76 16.53 -2.58
CA GLN A 78 -6.57 17.12 -3.64
C GLN A 78 -7.86 16.33 -3.89
N VAL A 79 -7.81 15.00 -3.94
CA VAL A 79 -9.00 14.13 -4.02
C VAL A 79 -9.95 14.37 -2.86
N LEU A 80 -9.42 14.50 -1.64
CA LEU A 80 -10.22 14.80 -0.45
C LEU A 80 -10.80 16.20 -0.48
N ASP A 81 -10.09 17.18 -1.03
CA ASP A 81 -10.56 18.56 -1.23
C ASP A 81 -11.73 18.60 -2.22
N GLU A 82 -11.63 17.88 -3.34
CA GLU A 82 -12.70 17.72 -4.32
C GLU A 82 -13.96 17.03 -3.73
N LEU A 83 -13.78 16.25 -2.66
CA LEU A 83 -14.86 15.64 -1.89
C LEU A 83 -15.40 16.54 -0.77
N GLY A 84 -14.76 17.68 -0.48
CA GLY A 84 -15.07 18.55 0.66
C GLY A 84 -14.66 17.96 2.02
N LEU A 85 -13.69 17.04 2.02
CA LEU A 85 -13.27 16.29 3.21
C LEU A 85 -11.86 16.66 3.69
N ALA A 86 -11.09 17.46 2.94
CA ALA A 86 -9.70 17.74 3.28
C ALA A 86 -9.54 18.47 4.60
N ASP A 87 -10.37 19.49 4.87
CA ASP A 87 -10.30 20.26 6.11
C ASP A 87 -10.67 19.42 7.32
N GLN A 88 -11.74 18.63 7.23
CA GLN A 88 -12.16 17.72 8.30
C GLN A 88 -11.07 16.67 8.62
N LEU A 89 -10.37 16.17 7.60
CA LEU A 89 -9.23 15.26 7.81
C LEU A 89 -8.09 15.97 8.54
N LEU A 90 -7.82 17.24 8.20
CA LEU A 90 -6.73 18.03 8.81
C LEU A 90 -7.05 18.53 10.22
N GLU A 91 -8.28 18.36 10.72
CA GLU A 91 -8.61 18.53 12.15
C GLU A 91 -8.12 17.35 13.01
N LEU A 92 -7.93 16.17 12.38
CA LEU A 92 -7.41 15.00 13.08
C LEU A 92 -5.89 15.13 13.33
N PRO A 93 -5.35 14.47 14.37
CA PRO A 93 -3.92 14.48 14.65
C PRO A 93 -3.09 14.08 13.45
N HIS A 94 -2.21 14.96 12.97
CA HIS A 94 -1.35 14.75 11.82
C HIS A 94 -0.07 15.57 11.89
N ARG A 95 0.90 15.28 11.02
CA ARG A 95 2.08 16.10 10.78
C ARG A 95 2.18 16.49 9.31
N LYS A 96 2.72 17.68 9.04
CA LYS A 96 2.94 18.18 7.67
C LYS A 96 4.43 18.08 7.33
N LEU A 97 4.81 17.15 6.47
CA LEU A 97 6.17 17.02 5.96
C LEU A 97 6.33 17.98 4.77
N ARG A 98 7.06 19.07 4.97
CA ARG A 98 7.35 20.08 3.94
C ARG A 98 8.73 19.90 3.32
N ARG A 99 9.67 19.32 4.07
CA ARG A 99 11.06 19.11 3.65
C ARG A 99 11.52 17.71 4.03
N ALA A 100 12.25 17.09 3.11
CA ALA A 100 12.92 15.82 3.37
C ALA A 100 14.38 15.96 2.93
N THR A 101 15.30 15.69 3.84
CA THR A 101 16.73 15.68 3.55
C THR A 101 17.18 14.24 3.36
N LEU A 102 17.43 13.87 2.11
CA LEU A 102 17.94 12.54 1.78
C LEU A 102 19.41 12.43 2.16
N PRO A 103 19.82 11.33 2.80
CA PRO A 103 21.22 11.09 3.13
C PRO A 103 22.02 10.88 1.83
N ALA A 104 22.87 11.85 1.53
CA ALA A 104 23.79 11.83 0.40
C ALA A 104 25.00 12.70 0.78
N SER A 105 26.10 12.62 0.04
CA SER A 105 27.26 13.49 0.22
C SER A 105 27.50 14.35 -1.04
N PRO A 106 27.16 15.66 -1.03
CA PRO A 106 26.44 16.39 0.04
C PRO A 106 24.95 16.01 0.12
N PRO A 107 24.26 16.31 1.24
CA PRO A 107 22.83 16.03 1.41
C PRO A 107 21.96 16.67 0.33
N VAL A 108 20.88 15.99 -0.06
CA VAL A 108 19.90 16.49 -1.03
C VAL A 108 18.59 16.79 -0.32
N THR A 109 18.21 18.06 -0.27
CA THR A 109 16.92 18.48 0.31
C THR A 109 15.86 18.56 -0.77
N ILE A 110 14.76 17.84 -0.56
CA ILE A 110 13.52 17.95 -1.33
C ILE A 110 12.61 18.91 -0.58
N ASP A 111 12.30 20.04 -1.21
CA ASP A 111 11.40 21.04 -0.65
C ASP A 111 10.04 20.95 -1.34
N LEU A 112 9.04 20.47 -0.62
CA LEU A 112 7.67 20.31 -1.09
C LEU A 112 6.87 21.62 -1.02
N SER A 113 7.35 22.63 -0.26
CA SER A 113 6.65 23.91 -0.11
C SER A 113 6.48 24.69 -1.43
N ARG A 114 7.25 24.31 -2.47
CA ARG A 114 7.19 24.87 -3.82
C ARG A 114 6.16 24.19 -4.73
N LEU A 115 5.53 23.12 -4.27
CA LEU A 115 4.50 22.43 -5.05
C LEU A 115 3.30 23.36 -5.28
N PRO A 116 2.69 23.31 -6.46
CA PRO A 116 1.48 24.05 -6.73
C PRO A 116 0.29 23.44 -5.95
N GLY A 117 -0.72 24.28 -5.69
CA GLY A 117 -1.96 23.87 -5.07
C GLY A 117 -2.04 24.17 -3.57
N ARG A 118 -3.13 23.77 -2.97
CA ARG A 118 -3.50 24.06 -1.58
C ARG A 118 -2.68 23.26 -0.55
N PHE A 119 -2.15 22.09 -0.93
CA PHE A 119 -1.49 21.14 -0.03
C PHE A 119 -0.03 20.86 -0.41
N PRO A 120 0.89 21.87 -0.31
CA PRO A 120 2.30 21.70 -0.67
C PRO A 120 3.10 20.98 0.42
N PHE A 121 2.60 19.83 0.89
CA PHE A 121 3.18 18.99 1.94
C PHE A 121 2.65 17.56 1.84
N ILE A 122 3.37 16.61 2.40
CA ILE A 122 2.84 15.26 2.67
C ILE A 122 2.20 15.29 4.06
N THR A 123 0.96 14.82 4.17
CA THR A 123 0.28 14.63 5.45
C THR A 123 0.70 13.28 6.02
N LEU A 124 1.30 13.29 7.20
CA LEU A 124 1.70 12.10 7.94
C LEU A 124 0.67 11.85 9.04
N MET A 125 -0.05 10.74 8.96
CA MET A 125 -1.02 10.31 9.97
C MET A 125 -1.11 8.79 10.01
N PRO A 126 -1.48 8.17 11.15
CA PRO A 126 -1.71 6.74 11.23
C PRO A 126 -2.73 6.26 10.19
N GLN A 127 -2.40 5.19 9.46
CA GLN A 127 -3.31 4.65 8.43
C GLN A 127 -4.66 4.23 9.03
N ALA A 128 -4.68 3.69 10.26
CA ALA A 128 -5.92 3.35 10.96
C ALA A 128 -6.85 4.55 11.04
N GLN A 129 -6.35 5.68 11.53
CA GLN A 129 -7.12 6.92 11.64
C GLN A 129 -7.66 7.42 10.29
N PHE A 130 -6.88 7.28 9.22
CA PHE A 130 -7.34 7.63 7.88
C PHE A 130 -8.45 6.70 7.39
N LEU A 131 -8.36 5.40 7.67
CA LEU A 131 -9.37 4.42 7.28
C LEU A 131 -10.65 4.57 8.10
N ASP A 132 -10.55 4.81 9.40
CA ASP A 132 -11.68 5.15 10.27
C ASP A 132 -12.41 6.39 9.75
N PHE A 133 -11.66 7.42 9.37
CA PHE A 133 -12.22 8.63 8.78
C PHE A 133 -12.98 8.33 7.48
N LEU A 134 -12.38 7.61 6.54
CA LEU A 134 -13.03 7.30 5.25
C LEU A 134 -14.29 6.46 5.42
N THR A 135 -14.25 5.45 6.29
CA THR A 135 -15.40 4.57 6.54
C THR A 135 -16.51 5.28 7.31
N ALA A 136 -16.17 6.17 8.24
CA ALA A 136 -17.14 7.03 8.90
C ALA A 136 -17.82 8.00 7.91
N GLN A 137 -17.09 8.57 6.95
CA GLN A 137 -17.70 9.39 5.91
C GLN A 137 -18.57 8.55 4.97
N ALA A 138 -18.18 7.32 4.65
CA ALA A 138 -18.98 6.41 3.82
C ALA A 138 -20.29 5.99 4.54
N ALA A 139 -20.25 5.75 5.84
CA ALA A 139 -21.40 5.37 6.67
C ALA A 139 -22.52 6.43 6.70
N ARG A 140 -22.26 7.66 6.24
CA ARG A 140 -23.29 8.70 6.09
C ARG A 140 -24.23 8.44 4.91
N TYR A 141 -23.89 7.48 4.03
CA TYR A 141 -24.69 7.13 2.86
C TYR A 141 -25.45 5.82 3.10
N PRO A 142 -26.79 5.78 2.92
CA PRO A 142 -27.59 4.55 3.13
C PRO A 142 -27.20 3.40 2.20
N SER A 143 -26.52 3.69 1.11
CA SER A 143 -26.01 2.70 0.15
C SER A 143 -24.72 2.03 0.57
N PHE A 144 -24.14 2.37 1.73
CA PHE A 144 -22.92 1.80 2.26
C PHE A 144 -23.16 0.87 3.44
N GLU A 145 -22.51 -0.27 3.42
CA GLU A 145 -22.42 -1.18 4.56
C GLU A 145 -20.98 -1.67 4.73
N LEU A 146 -20.50 -1.73 5.99
CA LEU A 146 -19.20 -2.28 6.36
C LEU A 146 -19.40 -3.51 7.25
N VAL A 147 -18.73 -4.61 6.91
CA VAL A 147 -18.67 -5.81 7.74
C VAL A 147 -17.23 -6.11 8.11
N MET A 148 -16.93 -5.96 9.40
CA MET A 148 -15.63 -6.31 9.98
C MET A 148 -15.60 -7.81 10.33
N ARG A 149 -14.38 -8.37 10.50
CA ARG A 149 -14.13 -9.79 10.76
C ARG A 149 -14.67 -10.73 9.67
N ALA A 150 -14.85 -10.21 8.46
CA ALA A 150 -15.35 -10.93 7.29
C ALA A 150 -14.20 -11.51 6.48
N ASN A 151 -13.76 -12.70 6.80
CA ASN A 151 -12.64 -13.36 6.13
C ASN A 151 -13.11 -14.10 4.87
N VAL A 152 -12.94 -13.50 3.70
CA VAL A 152 -13.34 -14.09 2.42
C VAL A 152 -12.50 -15.33 2.12
N ARG A 153 -13.18 -16.43 1.78
CA ARG A 153 -12.57 -17.74 1.54
C ARG A 153 -12.85 -18.30 0.16
N GLU A 154 -13.95 -17.91 -0.47
CA GLU A 154 -14.38 -18.46 -1.76
C GLU A 154 -14.93 -17.35 -2.67
N LEU A 155 -14.74 -17.50 -3.99
CA LEU A 155 -15.50 -16.79 -4.99
C LEU A 155 -16.73 -17.60 -5.35
N ILE A 156 -17.87 -16.94 -5.57
CA ILE A 156 -19.06 -17.55 -6.13
C ILE A 156 -19.00 -17.32 -7.64
N GLU A 157 -18.90 -18.40 -8.39
CA GLU A 157 -18.83 -18.33 -9.84
C GLU A 157 -20.05 -19.03 -10.46
N GLN A 158 -20.58 -18.42 -11.51
CA GLN A 158 -21.62 -18.98 -12.38
C GLN A 158 -21.24 -18.71 -13.83
N ASP A 159 -21.13 -19.75 -14.63
CA ASP A 159 -20.76 -19.65 -16.06
C ASP A 159 -19.49 -18.81 -16.27
N THR A 160 -18.44 -19.07 -15.47
CA THR A 160 -17.14 -18.36 -15.46
C THR A 160 -17.20 -16.89 -15.03
N ILE A 161 -18.37 -16.38 -14.66
CA ILE A 161 -18.59 -15.03 -14.15
C ILE A 161 -18.57 -15.05 -12.63
N VAL A 162 -17.79 -14.17 -12.01
CA VAL A 162 -17.82 -13.99 -10.55
C VAL A 162 -19.12 -13.27 -10.18
N ARG A 163 -19.90 -13.88 -9.28
CA ARG A 163 -21.20 -13.40 -8.81
C ARG A 163 -21.20 -13.04 -7.33
N GLY A 164 -20.05 -13.06 -6.68
CA GLY A 164 -19.93 -12.72 -5.28
C GLY A 164 -18.85 -13.49 -4.55
N VAL A 165 -18.98 -13.52 -3.23
CA VAL A 165 -18.02 -14.17 -2.32
C VAL A 165 -18.72 -14.91 -1.21
N ARG A 166 -18.04 -15.93 -0.64
CA ARG A 166 -18.34 -16.47 0.68
C ARG A 166 -17.24 -16.10 1.66
N TYR A 167 -17.67 -15.68 2.83
CA TYR A 167 -16.75 -15.34 3.91
C TYR A 167 -17.11 -16.05 5.21
N HIS A 168 -16.11 -16.22 6.05
CA HIS A 168 -16.27 -16.73 7.40
C HIS A 168 -16.14 -15.58 8.40
N ALA A 169 -17.12 -15.44 9.27
CA ALA A 169 -17.14 -14.51 10.38
C ALA A 169 -17.20 -15.32 11.71
N PRO A 170 -17.08 -14.68 12.89
CA PRO A 170 -17.14 -15.40 14.18
C PRO A 170 -18.40 -16.22 14.40
N ASP A 171 -19.51 -15.83 13.80
CA ASP A 171 -20.82 -16.48 13.89
C ASP A 171 -21.07 -17.55 12.79
N GLY A 172 -20.13 -17.72 11.84
CA GLY A 172 -20.20 -18.75 10.83
C GLY A 172 -19.99 -18.29 9.40
N TRP A 173 -20.58 -19.02 8.46
CA TRP A 173 -20.45 -18.77 7.03
C TRP A 173 -21.54 -17.85 6.51
N HIS A 174 -21.15 -16.93 5.64
CA HIS A 174 -22.03 -15.96 4.99
C HIS A 174 -21.74 -15.91 3.49
N GLU A 175 -22.76 -15.52 2.72
CA GLU A 175 -22.68 -15.35 1.29
C GLU A 175 -23.06 -13.90 0.91
N VAL A 176 -22.32 -13.32 -0.01
CA VAL A 176 -22.65 -12.04 -0.65
C VAL A 176 -22.70 -12.24 -2.14
N ARG A 177 -23.86 -11.95 -2.75
CA ARG A 177 -24.02 -11.89 -4.20
C ARG A 177 -23.91 -10.46 -4.68
N ALA A 178 -23.15 -10.24 -5.75
CA ALA A 178 -22.90 -8.92 -6.29
C ALA A 178 -22.76 -8.95 -7.82
N ALA A 179 -23.14 -7.86 -8.48
CA ALA A 179 -22.88 -7.66 -9.90
C ALA A 179 -21.38 -7.49 -10.17
N LEU A 180 -20.64 -6.89 -9.21
CA LEU A 180 -19.20 -6.74 -9.26
C LEU A 180 -18.58 -7.08 -7.89
N THR A 181 -17.56 -7.91 -7.89
CA THR A 181 -16.64 -8.09 -6.77
C THR A 181 -15.35 -7.33 -7.04
N VAL A 182 -14.88 -6.53 -6.07
CA VAL A 182 -13.60 -5.80 -6.18
C VAL A 182 -12.65 -6.27 -5.09
N GLY A 183 -11.51 -6.86 -5.47
CA GLY A 183 -10.46 -7.26 -4.54
C GLY A 183 -9.50 -6.09 -4.30
N THR A 184 -9.44 -5.66 -3.03
CA THR A 184 -8.56 -4.59 -2.51
C THR A 184 -7.82 -5.06 -1.24
N ASP A 185 -7.69 -6.38 -1.10
CA ASP A 185 -7.20 -7.12 0.06
C ASP A 185 -5.66 -7.22 0.15
N GLY A 186 -4.98 -6.31 -0.54
CA GLY A 186 -3.57 -6.02 -0.35
C GLY A 186 -2.60 -6.99 -1.02
N ARG A 187 -1.32 -6.89 -0.63
CA ARG A 187 -0.20 -7.61 -1.27
C ARG A 187 -0.31 -9.14 -1.25
N PHE A 188 -0.97 -9.69 -0.25
CA PHE A 188 -1.20 -11.13 -0.10
C PHE A 188 -2.63 -11.53 -0.48
N SER A 189 -3.23 -10.80 -1.42
CA SER A 189 -4.62 -10.89 -1.81
C SER A 189 -5.12 -12.32 -1.95
N GLN A 190 -6.13 -12.66 -1.16
CA GLN A 190 -6.88 -13.90 -1.25
C GLN A 190 -7.73 -13.92 -2.51
N ILE A 191 -8.34 -12.78 -2.86
CA ILE A 191 -9.16 -12.64 -4.06
C ILE A 191 -8.31 -12.89 -5.32
N ARG A 192 -7.08 -12.36 -5.37
CA ARG A 192 -6.14 -12.64 -6.46
C ARG A 192 -5.84 -14.15 -6.58
N ARG A 193 -5.59 -14.83 -5.47
CA ARG A 193 -5.35 -16.28 -5.47
C ARG A 193 -6.57 -17.08 -5.95
N LEU A 194 -7.74 -16.75 -5.43
CA LEU A 194 -9.01 -17.41 -5.80
C LEU A 194 -9.37 -17.17 -7.26
N SER A 195 -9.02 -15.99 -7.81
CA SER A 195 -9.29 -15.67 -9.22
C SER A 195 -8.44 -16.43 -10.22
N GLY A 196 -7.34 -17.06 -9.79
CA GLY A 196 -6.38 -17.71 -10.68
C GLY A 196 -5.48 -16.75 -11.46
N LEU A 197 -5.60 -15.42 -11.24
CA LEU A 197 -4.77 -14.41 -11.88
C LEU A 197 -3.36 -14.43 -11.29
N LYS A 198 -2.35 -14.63 -12.14
CA LYS A 198 -0.96 -14.78 -11.71
C LYS A 198 -0.18 -13.48 -11.91
N PRO A 199 0.50 -12.98 -10.87
CA PRO A 199 1.35 -11.80 -11.01
C PRO A 199 2.66 -12.12 -11.70
N VAL A 200 3.22 -11.12 -12.38
CA VAL A 200 4.62 -11.07 -12.80
C VAL A 200 5.40 -10.44 -11.66
N ILE A 201 6.30 -11.22 -11.07
CA ILE A 201 7.13 -10.80 -9.93
C ILE A 201 8.37 -10.08 -10.47
N SER A 202 8.68 -8.94 -9.89
CA SER A 202 9.94 -8.22 -10.12
C SER A 202 10.90 -8.50 -8.95
N ALA A 203 12.16 -8.76 -9.27
CA ALA A 203 13.17 -8.96 -8.24
C ALA A 203 13.32 -7.70 -7.38
N ALA A 204 13.23 -7.85 -6.07
CA ALA A 204 13.56 -6.80 -5.11
C ALA A 204 14.97 -7.02 -4.58
N THR A 205 15.75 -5.94 -4.47
CA THR A 205 17.17 -6.00 -4.04
C THR A 205 17.37 -5.58 -2.58
N ILE A 206 16.30 -5.13 -1.93
CA ILE A 206 16.32 -4.63 -0.55
C ILE A 206 15.17 -5.19 0.28
N ASP A 207 15.36 -5.14 1.60
CA ASP A 207 14.32 -5.22 2.62
C ASP A 207 14.36 -3.96 3.50
N VAL A 208 13.32 -3.71 4.30
CA VAL A 208 13.26 -2.55 5.20
C VAL A 208 12.92 -3.02 6.61
N LEU A 209 13.72 -2.58 7.57
CA LEU A 209 13.38 -2.73 8.99
C LEU A 209 12.71 -1.46 9.49
N TRP A 210 11.57 -1.62 10.12
CA TRP A 210 10.86 -0.53 10.77
C TRP A 210 11.02 -0.60 12.27
N LEU A 211 11.31 0.53 12.89
CA LEU A 211 11.44 0.69 14.33
C LEU A 211 11.13 2.13 14.75
N ARG A 212 10.98 2.37 16.05
CA ARG A 212 10.71 3.69 16.62
C ARG A 212 11.70 4.02 17.72
N LEU A 213 12.09 5.30 17.80
CA LEU A 213 12.85 5.88 18.91
C LEU A 213 12.18 7.19 19.34
N SER A 214 12.38 7.62 20.57
CA SER A 214 11.87 8.91 21.05
C SER A 214 12.48 10.07 20.26
N ARG A 215 11.70 11.13 20.07
CA ARG A 215 12.12 12.40 19.51
C ARG A 215 12.24 13.43 20.63
N LEU A 216 13.29 14.24 20.58
CA LEU A 216 13.54 15.34 21.52
C LEU A 216 13.29 16.68 20.84
N SER A 217 13.02 17.72 21.63
CA SER A 217 12.71 19.07 21.13
C SER A 217 13.83 19.71 20.30
N GLY A 218 15.08 19.32 20.53
CA GLY A 218 16.26 19.81 19.78
C GLY A 218 16.58 19.03 18.51
N ASP A 219 15.81 17.99 18.18
CA ASP A 219 16.05 17.18 16.98
C ASP A 219 15.63 17.93 15.70
N PRO A 220 16.19 17.57 14.53
CA PRO A 220 15.78 18.12 13.27
C PRO A 220 14.29 17.93 13.00
N GLU A 221 13.68 18.81 12.21
CA GLU A 221 12.29 18.68 11.76
C GLU A 221 12.19 17.93 10.44
N GLY A 222 11.07 17.26 10.22
CA GLY A 222 10.69 16.64 8.95
C GLY A 222 11.25 15.24 8.76
N ALA A 223 11.91 14.99 7.61
CA ALA A 223 12.55 13.71 7.33
C ALA A 223 14.04 13.89 7.09
N THR A 224 14.85 13.01 7.67
CA THR A 224 16.32 13.01 7.58
C THR A 224 16.85 11.59 7.58
N GLY A 225 18.17 11.40 7.64
CA GLY A 225 18.74 10.05 7.74
C GLY A 225 20.23 10.01 7.54
N GLY A 226 20.76 8.80 7.45
CA GLY A 226 22.18 8.49 7.23
C GLY A 226 22.37 7.35 6.24
N ILE A 227 23.54 7.32 5.58
CA ILE A 227 23.95 6.24 4.68
C ILE A 227 25.38 5.84 4.96
N GLY A 228 25.65 4.56 5.04
CA GLY A 228 26.99 4.02 5.28
C GLY A 228 26.95 2.52 5.54
N ARG A 229 28.14 1.89 5.47
CA ARG A 229 28.34 0.47 5.83
C ARG A 229 27.33 -0.52 5.24
N GLY A 230 26.89 -0.29 4.04
CA GLY A 230 25.89 -1.16 3.39
C GLY A 230 24.45 -0.96 3.84
N HIS A 231 24.16 0.11 4.61
CA HIS A 231 22.83 0.43 5.10
C HIS A 231 22.45 1.87 4.80
N MET A 232 21.16 2.13 4.74
CA MET A 232 20.59 3.47 4.72
C MET A 232 19.51 3.55 5.78
N LEU A 233 19.56 4.59 6.60
CA LEU A 233 18.56 4.86 7.61
C LEU A 233 17.80 6.12 7.23
N LEU A 234 16.48 6.02 7.15
CA LEU A 234 15.56 7.13 6.97
C LEU A 234 14.78 7.34 8.26
N LEU A 235 14.70 8.57 8.71
CA LEU A 235 13.95 8.99 9.87
C LEU A 235 12.81 9.90 9.44
N VAL A 236 11.63 9.67 9.96
CA VAL A 236 10.44 10.49 9.71
C VAL A 236 9.89 10.95 11.06
N ASP A 237 9.74 12.27 11.20
CA ASP A 237 9.18 12.92 12.40
C ASP A 237 7.70 12.56 12.57
N ARG A 238 7.35 11.96 13.74
CA ARG A 238 5.99 11.61 14.14
C ARG A 238 5.51 12.40 15.35
N GLY A 239 6.21 13.45 15.70
CA GLY A 239 5.92 14.32 16.84
C GLY A 239 6.79 14.01 18.03
N ASP A 240 6.44 13.07 18.85
CA ASP A 240 7.15 12.58 20.02
C ASP A 240 8.10 11.43 19.73
N THR A 241 8.00 10.84 18.54
CA THR A 241 8.84 9.72 18.10
C THR A 241 9.41 9.92 16.70
N TRP A 242 10.55 9.31 16.46
CA TRP A 242 11.10 9.05 15.14
C TRP A 242 10.65 7.69 14.67
N GLN A 243 10.03 7.63 13.50
CA GLN A 243 9.88 6.39 12.77
C GLN A 243 11.12 6.17 11.90
N LEU A 244 11.82 5.08 12.13
CA LEU A 244 13.04 4.71 11.42
C LEU A 244 12.73 3.62 10.40
N GLY A 245 13.16 3.85 9.16
CA GLY A 245 13.18 2.86 8.09
C GLY A 245 14.62 2.51 7.73
N MET A 246 15.13 1.37 8.18
CA MET A 246 16.48 0.92 7.83
C MET A 246 16.44 0.02 6.62
N VAL A 247 17.00 0.50 5.52
CA VAL A 247 17.13 -0.27 4.28
C VAL A 247 18.34 -1.18 4.40
N ILE A 248 18.11 -2.47 4.16
CA ILE A 248 19.12 -3.53 4.20
C ILE A 248 19.12 -4.30 2.87
N PRO A 249 20.22 -4.98 2.49
CA PRO A 249 20.23 -5.89 1.36
C PRO A 249 19.17 -6.98 1.50
N LYS A 250 18.55 -7.37 0.39
CA LYS A 250 17.55 -8.43 0.36
C LYS A 250 18.05 -9.72 0.97
N GLY A 251 17.28 -10.28 1.93
CA GLY A 251 17.62 -11.54 2.60
C GLY A 251 18.71 -11.44 3.67
N SER A 252 19.25 -10.24 3.98
CA SER A 252 20.31 -10.09 5.01
C SER A 252 19.78 -10.04 6.46
N TRP A 253 18.46 -10.08 6.64
CA TRP A 253 17.84 -10.04 7.97
C TRP A 253 18.34 -11.13 8.94
N PRO A 254 18.49 -12.42 8.55
CA PRO A 254 18.98 -13.45 9.47
C PRO A 254 20.39 -13.17 9.98
N GLN A 255 21.31 -12.69 9.11
CA GLN A 255 22.67 -12.33 9.50
C GLN A 255 22.69 -11.14 10.45
N LEU A 256 21.87 -10.09 10.17
CA LEU A 256 21.79 -8.90 11.03
C LEU A 256 21.21 -9.25 12.39
N ARG A 257 20.19 -10.10 12.44
CA ARG A 257 19.61 -10.59 13.69
C ARG A 257 20.59 -11.46 14.47
N GLY A 258 21.35 -12.32 13.80
CA GLY A 258 22.39 -13.17 14.39
C GLY A 258 23.56 -12.37 14.97
N ALA A 259 23.86 -11.19 14.43
CA ALA A 259 24.89 -10.28 14.97
C ALA A 259 24.46 -9.61 16.30
N GLY A 260 23.20 -9.74 16.68
CA GLY A 260 22.65 -9.24 17.93
C GLY A 260 22.12 -7.80 17.88
N LEU A 261 21.27 -7.47 18.85
CA LEU A 261 20.61 -6.18 18.93
C LEU A 261 21.60 -5.03 19.14
N ASP A 262 22.70 -5.28 19.85
CA ASP A 262 23.77 -4.28 20.06
C ASP A 262 24.49 -3.90 18.75
N ALA A 263 24.61 -4.84 17.81
CA ALA A 263 25.14 -4.53 16.48
C ALA A 263 24.20 -3.59 15.71
N LEU A 264 22.89 -3.81 15.80
CA LEU A 264 21.89 -2.93 15.21
C LEU A 264 21.94 -1.53 15.85
N ARG A 265 22.01 -1.45 17.18
CA ARG A 265 22.15 -0.17 17.93
C ARG A 265 23.39 0.61 17.50
N ARG A 266 24.54 -0.07 17.39
CA ARG A 266 25.79 0.56 16.89
C ARG A 266 25.64 1.06 15.47
N THR A 267 25.05 0.26 14.59
CA THR A 267 24.82 0.67 13.19
C THR A 267 23.94 1.93 13.10
N ILE A 268 22.87 2.02 13.90
CA ILE A 268 22.01 3.22 13.95
C ILE A 268 22.80 4.42 14.44
N ALA A 269 23.59 4.27 15.52
CA ALA A 269 24.41 5.34 16.08
C ALA A 269 25.49 5.84 15.10
N GLU A 270 26.09 4.96 14.33
CA GLU A 270 27.08 5.31 13.29
C GLU A 270 26.46 6.04 12.11
N LEU A 271 25.26 5.62 11.68
CA LEU A 271 24.54 6.27 10.58
C LEU A 271 23.97 7.64 10.96
N VAL A 272 23.56 7.79 12.22
CA VAL A 272 22.93 9.01 12.75
C VAL A 272 23.45 9.27 14.17
N PRO A 273 24.64 9.90 14.31
CA PRO A 273 25.36 10.01 15.60
C PRO A 273 24.56 10.68 16.73
N TRP A 274 23.68 11.63 16.43
CA TRP A 274 22.85 12.27 17.44
C TRP A 274 21.76 11.36 18.06
N LEU A 275 21.53 10.16 17.50
CA LEU A 275 20.66 9.12 18.09
C LEU A 275 21.37 8.23 19.11
N THR A 276 22.70 8.31 19.27
CA THR A 276 23.50 7.37 20.09
C THR A 276 22.94 7.19 21.50
N GLY A 277 22.55 8.26 22.17
CA GLY A 277 21.99 8.21 23.53
C GLY A 277 20.59 7.57 23.63
N ARG A 278 19.94 7.26 22.49
CA ARG A 278 18.57 6.72 22.43
C ARG A 278 18.50 5.31 21.88
N THR A 279 19.57 4.79 21.28
CA THR A 279 19.57 3.44 20.69
C THR A 279 19.29 2.35 21.72
N GLY A 280 19.59 2.57 23.01
CA GLY A 280 19.25 1.70 24.13
C GLY A 280 17.74 1.46 24.34
N GLN A 281 16.89 2.34 23.81
CA GLN A 281 15.43 2.16 23.84
C GLN A 281 14.95 0.95 23.02
N LEU A 282 15.77 0.48 22.07
CA LEU A 282 15.54 -0.80 21.40
C LEU A 282 15.93 -1.93 22.35
N ALA A 283 15.02 -2.34 23.21
CA ALA A 283 15.28 -3.34 24.23
C ALA A 283 15.15 -4.77 23.70
N ASP A 284 14.28 -4.99 22.70
CA ASP A 284 13.96 -6.32 22.19
C ASP A 284 13.66 -6.31 20.67
N TRP A 285 13.83 -7.47 20.03
CA TRP A 285 13.55 -7.66 18.60
C TRP A 285 12.07 -7.51 18.22
N SER A 286 11.15 -7.61 19.16
CA SER A 286 9.73 -7.34 18.92
C SER A 286 9.46 -5.87 18.50
N GLN A 287 10.37 -4.96 18.85
CA GLN A 287 10.31 -3.55 18.44
C GLN A 287 10.81 -3.32 17.01
N VAL A 288 11.31 -4.36 16.33
CA VAL A 288 11.84 -4.29 14.97
C VAL A 288 10.98 -5.14 14.02
N SER A 289 10.26 -4.49 13.12
CA SER A 289 9.41 -5.16 12.14
C SER A 289 10.10 -5.25 10.78
N LEU A 290 10.22 -6.47 10.23
CA LEU A 290 10.75 -6.69 8.89
C LEU A 290 9.66 -6.49 7.84
N LEU A 291 9.86 -5.54 6.95
CA LEU A 291 9.14 -5.44 5.69
C LEU A 291 9.95 -6.13 4.59
N SER A 292 9.59 -7.36 4.26
CA SER A 292 10.14 -8.03 3.08
C SER A 292 9.58 -7.35 1.82
N VAL A 293 10.45 -6.62 1.12
CA VAL A 293 10.05 -5.87 -0.06
C VAL A 293 9.80 -6.84 -1.22
N THR A 294 8.62 -6.73 -1.80
CA THR A 294 8.23 -7.40 -3.03
C THR A 294 7.67 -6.36 -3.98
N ALA A 295 7.88 -6.53 -5.25
CA ALA A 295 7.20 -5.79 -6.29
C ALA A 295 6.63 -6.78 -7.28
N ASP A 296 5.35 -6.72 -7.49
CA ASP A 296 4.66 -7.56 -8.48
C ASP A 296 3.60 -6.75 -9.22
N ARG A 297 3.10 -7.28 -10.30
CA ARG A 297 1.94 -6.73 -11.01
C ARG A 297 1.20 -7.82 -11.77
N LEU A 298 -0.10 -7.69 -11.84
CA LEU A 298 -0.92 -8.50 -12.71
C LEU A 298 -0.84 -8.00 -14.16
N PRO A 299 -0.69 -8.90 -15.16
CA PRO A 299 -0.88 -8.55 -16.57
C PRO A 299 -2.34 -8.19 -16.86
N ARG A 300 -3.28 -8.86 -16.22
CA ARG A 300 -4.74 -8.65 -16.31
C ARG A 300 -5.31 -8.46 -14.90
N TRP A 301 -6.05 -7.37 -14.68
CA TRP A 301 -6.59 -6.99 -13.37
C TRP A 301 -8.03 -7.44 -13.15
N HIS A 302 -8.65 -8.02 -14.15
CA HIS A 302 -10.07 -8.34 -14.12
C HIS A 302 -10.40 -9.69 -14.76
N ARG A 303 -11.54 -10.22 -14.37
CA ARG A 303 -12.31 -11.30 -15.03
C ARG A 303 -13.76 -10.84 -15.06
N PRO A 304 -14.66 -11.49 -15.85
CA PRO A 304 -16.08 -11.20 -15.78
C PRO A 304 -16.59 -11.19 -14.33
N GLY A 305 -17.20 -10.08 -13.89
CA GLY A 305 -17.68 -9.87 -12.52
C GLY A 305 -16.63 -9.64 -11.43
N LEU A 306 -15.33 -9.53 -11.77
CA LEU A 306 -14.24 -9.33 -10.82
C LEU A 306 -13.24 -8.27 -11.29
N LEU A 307 -12.82 -7.39 -10.38
CA LEU A 307 -11.74 -6.43 -10.59
C LEU A 307 -10.79 -6.44 -9.38
N LEU A 308 -9.48 -6.30 -9.63
CA LEU A 308 -8.45 -6.15 -8.59
C LEU A 308 -7.84 -4.76 -8.65
N LEU A 309 -7.63 -4.10 -7.50
CA LEU A 309 -7.09 -2.75 -7.39
C LEU A 309 -6.03 -2.65 -6.28
N GLY A 310 -5.21 -1.62 -6.35
CA GLY A 310 -4.14 -1.36 -5.40
C GLY A 310 -3.13 -2.52 -5.33
N ASP A 311 -2.65 -2.85 -4.13
CA ASP A 311 -1.64 -3.91 -3.93
C ASP A 311 -2.16 -5.31 -4.34
N ALA A 312 -3.47 -5.53 -4.46
CA ALA A 312 -4.03 -6.76 -5.01
C ALA A 312 -3.73 -6.90 -6.51
N ALA A 313 -3.61 -5.80 -7.24
CA ALA A 313 -3.28 -5.77 -8.67
C ALA A 313 -1.78 -5.50 -8.94
N HIS A 314 -1.14 -4.64 -8.13
CA HIS A 314 0.26 -4.22 -8.30
C HIS A 314 0.87 -3.78 -6.98
N VAL A 315 1.83 -4.53 -6.49
CA VAL A 315 2.58 -4.15 -5.29
C VAL A 315 3.69 -3.17 -5.68
N MET A 316 3.69 -2.02 -5.01
CA MET A 316 4.70 -0.97 -5.23
C MET A 316 5.87 -1.12 -4.24
N SER A 317 7.07 -0.74 -4.70
CA SER A 317 8.22 -0.61 -3.79
C SER A 317 7.94 0.48 -2.73
N PRO A 318 8.28 0.27 -1.45
CA PRO A 318 8.06 1.25 -0.38
C PRO A 318 8.99 2.46 -0.47
N VAL A 319 10.02 2.43 -1.33
CA VAL A 319 11.09 3.44 -1.42
C VAL A 319 10.59 4.87 -1.61
N ALA A 320 9.44 5.05 -2.28
CA ALA A 320 8.86 6.38 -2.50
C ALA A 320 7.60 6.67 -1.67
N GLY A 321 7.19 5.75 -0.77
CA GLY A 321 5.97 5.90 0.04
C GLY A 321 4.66 5.99 -0.78
N ASN A 322 4.66 5.53 -2.03
CA ASN A 322 3.58 5.79 -2.98
C ASN A 322 2.44 4.77 -2.98
N GLY A 323 2.50 3.69 -2.18
CA GLY A 323 1.51 2.61 -2.21
C GLY A 323 0.07 3.10 -2.00
N ILE A 324 -0.17 3.89 -0.96
CA ILE A 324 -1.49 4.47 -0.66
C ILE A 324 -1.97 5.37 -1.81
N ASN A 325 -1.08 6.18 -2.37
CA ASN A 325 -1.43 7.13 -3.42
C ASN A 325 -1.92 6.42 -4.69
N TYR A 326 -1.27 5.32 -5.08
CA TYR A 326 -1.70 4.51 -6.22
C TYR A 326 -3.00 3.76 -5.92
N ALA A 327 -3.14 3.22 -4.73
CA ALA A 327 -4.35 2.53 -4.28
C ALA A 327 -5.59 3.45 -4.34
N ILE A 328 -5.47 4.69 -3.86
CA ILE A 328 -6.53 5.69 -3.92
C ILE A 328 -6.79 6.15 -5.35
N ALA A 329 -5.75 6.40 -6.14
CA ALA A 329 -5.93 6.79 -7.53
C ALA A 329 -6.63 5.69 -8.37
N ASP A 330 -6.37 4.40 -8.06
CA ASP A 330 -7.09 3.29 -8.68
C ASP A 330 -8.56 3.29 -8.28
N ALA A 331 -8.86 3.55 -7.00
CA ALA A 331 -10.23 3.64 -6.49
C ALA A 331 -11.00 4.79 -7.15
N VAL A 332 -10.38 5.98 -7.29
CA VAL A 332 -10.98 7.14 -7.97
C VAL A 332 -11.26 6.82 -9.44
N ALA A 333 -10.29 6.23 -10.15
CA ALA A 333 -10.48 5.84 -11.55
C ALA A 333 -11.59 4.80 -11.70
N ALA A 334 -11.64 3.80 -10.80
CA ALA A 334 -12.68 2.79 -10.80
C ALA A 334 -14.06 3.39 -10.54
N ALA A 335 -14.22 4.23 -9.51
CA ALA A 335 -15.48 4.90 -9.22
C ALA A 335 -15.96 5.77 -10.40
N ASN A 336 -15.06 6.57 -10.99
CA ASN A 336 -15.37 7.43 -12.13
C ASN A 336 -15.85 6.68 -13.39
N LEU A 337 -15.37 5.44 -13.57
CA LEU A 337 -15.69 4.65 -14.75
C LEU A 337 -16.84 3.67 -14.51
N LEU A 338 -17.00 3.16 -13.29
CA LEU A 338 -17.89 2.05 -13.01
C LEU A 338 -19.19 2.46 -12.31
N ALA A 339 -19.26 3.60 -11.63
CA ALA A 339 -20.46 3.95 -10.85
C ALA A 339 -21.72 4.03 -11.71
N ARG A 340 -21.66 4.69 -12.88
CA ARG A 340 -22.78 4.80 -13.80
C ARG A 340 -23.24 3.44 -14.36
N PRO A 341 -22.36 2.58 -14.95
CA PRO A 341 -22.77 1.26 -15.41
C PRO A 341 -23.23 0.33 -14.28
N LEU A 342 -22.68 0.46 -13.06
CA LEU A 342 -23.17 -0.27 -11.89
C LEU A 342 -24.58 0.15 -11.49
N ALA A 343 -24.85 1.45 -11.40
CA ALA A 343 -26.16 1.98 -11.08
C ALA A 343 -27.22 1.62 -12.13
N ALA A 344 -26.84 1.56 -13.41
CA ALA A 344 -27.70 1.20 -14.52
C ALA A 344 -27.86 -0.32 -14.73
N GLY A 345 -27.10 -1.17 -14.01
CA GLY A 345 -27.08 -2.63 -14.23
C GLY A 345 -26.52 -3.07 -15.59
N THR A 346 -25.72 -2.21 -16.23
CA THR A 346 -25.18 -2.42 -17.60
C THR A 346 -23.67 -2.69 -17.61
N LEU A 347 -23.10 -3.03 -16.45
CA LEU A 347 -21.68 -3.28 -16.32
C LEU A 347 -21.20 -4.39 -17.25
N THR A 348 -20.14 -4.11 -18.00
CA THR A 348 -19.50 -5.06 -18.91
C THR A 348 -18.03 -5.28 -18.57
N GLU A 349 -17.42 -6.33 -19.10
CA GLU A 349 -15.98 -6.55 -18.95
C GLU A 349 -15.15 -5.44 -19.62
N ARG A 350 -15.68 -4.76 -20.65
CA ARG A 350 -15.02 -3.61 -21.29
C ARG A 350 -14.83 -2.43 -20.31
N ASP A 351 -15.75 -2.24 -19.39
CA ASP A 351 -15.69 -1.22 -18.36
C ASP A 351 -14.56 -1.54 -17.35
N LEU A 352 -14.45 -2.80 -16.94
CA LEU A 352 -13.36 -3.26 -16.07
C LEU A 352 -11.99 -3.10 -16.76
N ALA A 353 -11.92 -3.48 -18.04
CA ALA A 353 -10.71 -3.26 -18.86
C ALA A 353 -10.36 -1.78 -19.01
N ALA A 354 -11.35 -0.87 -19.02
CA ALA A 354 -11.10 0.56 -19.10
C ALA A 354 -10.40 1.08 -17.83
N VAL A 355 -10.77 0.59 -16.64
CA VAL A 355 -10.06 0.89 -15.39
C VAL A 355 -8.60 0.47 -15.48
N GLN A 356 -8.35 -0.77 -15.91
CA GLN A 356 -6.97 -1.26 -16.07
C GLN A 356 -6.20 -0.41 -17.09
N ARG A 357 -6.73 -0.12 -18.27
CA ARG A 357 -6.07 0.73 -19.28
C ARG A 357 -5.72 2.11 -18.71
N ARG A 358 -6.60 2.67 -17.90
CA ARG A 358 -6.38 3.99 -17.26
C ARG A 358 -5.23 3.97 -16.28
N ARG A 359 -5.09 2.90 -15.45
CA ARG A 359 -4.22 2.86 -14.30
C ARG A 359 -2.92 2.07 -14.48
N GLN A 360 -2.89 1.07 -15.37
CA GLN A 360 -1.70 0.21 -15.50
C GLN A 360 -0.45 0.95 -15.99
N TRP A 361 -0.61 1.97 -16.87
CA TRP A 361 0.52 2.72 -17.40
C TRP A 361 1.23 3.56 -16.31
N PRO A 362 0.52 4.40 -15.52
CA PRO A 362 1.14 5.10 -14.40
C PRO A 362 1.82 4.15 -13.41
N ALA A 363 1.17 3.03 -13.05
CA ALA A 363 1.74 2.03 -12.16
C ALA A 363 3.03 1.43 -12.72
N ARG A 364 3.05 1.04 -14.00
CA ARG A 364 4.24 0.48 -14.68
C ARG A 364 5.41 1.45 -14.71
N ILE A 365 5.16 2.73 -15.03
CA ILE A 365 6.22 3.75 -15.07
C ILE A 365 6.80 3.93 -13.67
N THR A 366 5.98 4.06 -12.65
CA THR A 366 6.47 4.25 -11.30
C THR A 366 7.21 3.01 -10.79
N GLN A 367 6.72 1.79 -11.05
CA GLN A 367 7.46 0.57 -10.72
C GLN A 367 8.83 0.53 -11.40
N LYS A 368 8.91 0.89 -12.70
CA LYS A 368 10.19 0.95 -13.40
C LYS A 368 11.12 2.03 -12.82
N ALA A 369 10.60 3.23 -12.57
CA ALA A 369 11.38 4.34 -12.00
C ALA A 369 11.90 4.00 -10.59
N THR A 370 11.05 3.47 -9.72
CA THR A 370 11.45 3.05 -8.36
C THR A 370 12.38 1.85 -8.38
N GLY A 371 12.22 0.90 -9.30
CA GLY A 371 13.15 -0.22 -9.52
C GLY A 371 14.54 0.27 -9.93
N VAL A 372 14.63 1.16 -10.92
CA VAL A 372 15.92 1.77 -11.33
C VAL A 372 16.55 2.54 -10.18
N LEU A 373 15.77 3.31 -9.41
CA LEU A 373 16.26 4.02 -8.23
C LEU A 373 16.81 3.04 -7.19
N GLN A 374 16.09 1.96 -6.92
CA GLN A 374 16.46 0.93 -5.97
C GLN A 374 17.72 0.17 -6.42
N ASP A 375 17.77 -0.30 -7.66
CA ASP A 375 18.85 -1.17 -8.15
C ASP A 375 20.14 -0.40 -8.45
N ARG A 376 20.03 0.78 -9.06
CA ARG A 376 21.21 1.54 -9.51
C ARG A 376 21.73 2.54 -8.49
N LEU A 377 20.86 3.21 -7.77
CA LEU A 377 21.27 4.25 -6.83
C LEU A 377 21.44 3.70 -5.41
N LEU A 378 20.45 2.99 -4.92
CA LEU A 378 20.45 2.52 -3.54
C LEU A 378 21.41 1.34 -3.35
N ALA A 379 21.35 0.32 -4.21
CA ALA A 379 22.25 -0.83 -4.12
C ALA A 379 23.73 -0.44 -4.35
N ARG A 380 23.99 0.62 -5.13
CA ARG A 380 25.35 1.16 -5.30
C ARG A 380 25.78 1.98 -4.09
N ALA A 381 24.91 2.81 -3.55
CA ALA A 381 25.17 3.57 -2.34
C ALA A 381 25.38 2.66 -1.12
N LEU A 382 24.71 1.53 -1.06
CA LEU A 382 24.89 0.52 -0.03
C LEU A 382 26.23 -0.24 -0.17
N ARG A 383 26.76 -0.41 -1.39
CA ARG A 383 28.04 -1.12 -1.63
C ARG A 383 29.27 -0.24 -1.54
N SER A 384 29.15 1.04 -1.83
CA SER A 384 30.25 2.01 -1.77
C SER A 384 29.79 3.20 -0.93
N ALA A 385 30.55 3.59 0.08
CA ALA A 385 30.32 4.79 0.90
C ALA A 385 30.30 6.10 0.09
N THR A 386 30.49 6.03 -1.23
CA THR A 386 30.40 7.14 -2.17
C THR A 386 28.96 7.32 -2.63
N GLY A 387 28.41 8.50 -2.35
CA GLY A 387 27.04 8.88 -2.76
C GLY A 387 26.74 8.73 -4.24
N PRO A 388 25.58 9.18 -4.74
CA PRO A 388 25.15 8.99 -6.12
C PRO A 388 26.18 9.53 -7.13
N PRO A 389 26.29 8.94 -8.35
CA PRO A 389 27.21 9.38 -9.38
C PRO A 389 27.18 10.89 -9.62
N LYS A 390 28.32 11.49 -9.95
CA LYS A 390 28.43 12.94 -10.21
C LYS A 390 27.38 13.46 -11.20
N LEU A 391 27.07 12.69 -12.24
CA LEU A 391 26.05 13.01 -13.24
C LEU A 391 24.64 13.08 -12.63
N VAL A 392 24.27 12.12 -11.77
CA VAL A 392 22.95 12.10 -11.08
C VAL A 392 22.84 13.31 -10.16
N ARG A 393 23.91 13.63 -9.42
CA ARG A 393 23.96 14.83 -8.55
C ARG A 393 23.82 16.12 -9.36
N TRP A 394 24.48 16.20 -10.52
CA TRP A 394 24.35 17.34 -11.43
C TRP A 394 22.92 17.45 -11.97
N LEU A 395 22.32 16.36 -12.45
CA LEU A 395 20.94 16.30 -12.90
C LEU A 395 19.95 16.75 -11.81
N LEU A 396 20.11 16.28 -10.57
CA LEU A 396 19.25 16.67 -9.43
C LEU A 396 19.40 18.16 -9.04
N ARG A 397 20.48 18.82 -9.46
CA ARG A 397 20.69 20.26 -9.25
C ARG A 397 20.12 21.13 -10.37
N THR A 398 19.72 20.55 -11.51
CA THR A 398 19.09 21.31 -12.58
C THR A 398 17.74 21.84 -12.11
N PRO A 399 17.33 23.07 -12.51
CA PRO A 399 16.03 23.62 -12.15
C PRO A 399 14.89 22.69 -12.53
N LEU A 400 14.99 22.05 -13.70
CA LEU A 400 13.98 21.11 -14.21
C LEU A 400 13.81 19.88 -13.30
N ALA A 401 14.90 19.23 -12.89
CA ALA A 401 14.83 18.08 -12.00
C ALA A 401 14.42 18.46 -10.57
N ARG A 402 14.83 19.65 -10.12
CA ARG A 402 14.46 20.21 -8.82
C ARG A 402 12.95 20.41 -8.66
N ASP A 403 12.25 20.76 -9.74
CA ASP A 403 10.80 20.99 -9.71
C ASP A 403 10.01 19.78 -10.17
N LEU A 404 10.51 19.00 -11.13
CA LEU A 404 9.81 17.85 -11.68
C LEU A 404 9.81 16.64 -10.73
N ALA A 405 10.93 16.36 -10.06
CA ALA A 405 11.02 15.21 -9.17
C ALA A 405 10.05 15.30 -7.97
N PRO A 406 9.94 16.42 -7.23
CA PRO A 406 8.92 16.60 -6.20
C PRO A 406 7.50 16.52 -6.75
N ARG A 407 7.24 17.07 -7.95
CA ARG A 407 5.92 16.98 -8.59
C ARG A 407 5.52 15.55 -8.90
N LEU A 408 6.41 14.77 -9.50
CA LEU A 408 6.16 13.35 -9.79
C LEU A 408 5.98 12.52 -8.50
N ALA A 409 6.74 12.83 -7.46
CA ALA A 409 6.58 12.19 -6.16
C ALA A 409 5.25 12.56 -5.50
N ALA A 410 4.81 13.82 -5.60
CA ALA A 410 3.61 14.34 -4.96
C ALA A 410 2.31 13.95 -5.68
N PHE A 411 2.31 13.96 -7.02
CA PHE A 411 1.11 13.78 -7.83
C PHE A 411 1.12 12.49 -8.67
N GLY A 412 2.26 11.82 -8.76
CA GLY A 412 2.44 10.67 -9.64
C GLY A 412 2.50 11.05 -11.12
N ALA A 413 2.60 10.03 -11.99
CA ALA A 413 2.69 10.23 -13.44
C ALA A 413 1.35 10.65 -14.07
N ARG A 414 0.23 10.35 -13.44
CA ARG A 414 -1.13 10.69 -13.89
C ARG A 414 -2.05 10.78 -12.68
N PRO A 415 -2.24 11.98 -12.11
CA PRO A 415 -3.18 12.16 -11.01
C PRO A 415 -4.62 11.88 -11.47
N GLU A 416 -5.44 11.40 -10.55
CA GLU A 416 -6.87 11.19 -10.75
C GLU A 416 -7.64 12.26 -9.99
N HIS A 417 -8.79 12.68 -10.55
CA HIS A 417 -9.70 13.66 -9.99
C HIS A 417 -11.09 13.05 -9.85
N VAL A 418 -11.80 13.42 -8.80
CA VAL A 418 -13.17 12.96 -8.58
C VAL A 418 -14.10 13.66 -9.56
N ARG A 419 -14.88 12.89 -10.30
CA ARG A 419 -15.95 13.46 -11.12
C ARG A 419 -17.11 13.89 -10.24
N PRO A 420 -17.77 15.02 -10.54
CA PRO A 420 -19.02 15.38 -9.87
C PRO A 420 -20.01 14.21 -9.92
N ALA A 421 -20.74 14.01 -8.82
CA ALA A 421 -21.88 13.12 -8.84
C ALA A 421 -22.93 13.69 -9.81
N PRO A 422 -23.61 12.85 -10.62
CA PRO A 422 -24.63 13.30 -11.54
C PRO A 422 -25.85 13.91 -10.83
#